data_714c71c8f1ab7e55d76b9a780cc46aaf
#
_entry.id   714c71c8f1ab7e55d76b9a780cc46aaf
#
_cell.length_a   1.000
_cell.length_b   1.000
_cell.length_c   1.000
_cell.angle_alpha   90.00
_cell.angle_beta   90.00
_cell.angle_gamma   90.00
#
_symmetry.space_group_name_H-M   'P 1'
#
loop_
_entity.id
_entity.type
_entity.pdbx_description
1 polymer ?
#
loop_
_entity_poly.entity_id
_entity_poly.type
_entity_poly.pdbx_seq_one_letter_code
_entity_poly.pdbx_strand_id
1 'polypeptide(L)'
;MTNFKYNRLNKDDAAVLLVDHQAGLLSLVRDIEPDAFKNNILALADLAKFFNLPTILTTSFEQGPNGPLVPELKALFPDAPYIARPGQINAWDNEDFVKAVKATGKKQLIIAGVVTEVCVAFPALSALEEEFEVFVVTDASGTFNAMTRDAAHDRMSQAGAQLMTWFGVACELHRDWRNDIEGLAALCSNHIPDYRNLMTSYNAFNASK
;
A
#
# COMPACT_ATOMS: atom_id res chain seq x y z
N MET A 1 -1.25 23.33 -22.72
CA MET A 1 -0.50 22.07 -22.58
C MET A 1 -0.10 21.97 -21.12
N THR A 2 -0.69 21.05 -20.37
CA THR A 2 -0.27 20.76 -18.99
C THR A 2 1.13 20.18 -19.06
N ASN A 3 2.12 20.87 -18.46
CA ASN A 3 3.47 20.34 -18.31
C ASN A 3 3.36 19.14 -17.36
N PHE A 4 3.33 17.93 -17.91
CA PHE A 4 3.41 16.71 -17.12
C PHE A 4 4.78 16.70 -16.42
N LYS A 5 4.76 16.67 -15.09
CA LYS A 5 5.96 16.47 -14.29
C LYS A 5 5.92 15.04 -13.73
N TYR A 6 6.88 14.22 -14.11
CA TYR A 6 7.03 12.89 -13.53
C TYR A 6 7.46 13.04 -12.07
N ASN A 7 6.52 12.80 -11.18
CA ASN A 7 6.75 12.86 -9.74
C ASN A 7 7.11 11.46 -9.26
N ARG A 8 8.38 11.25 -8.96
CA ARG A 8 8.92 9.93 -8.59
C ARG A 8 8.91 9.72 -7.09
N LEU A 9 8.55 8.51 -6.66
CA LEU A 9 8.69 8.11 -5.27
C LEU A 9 10.14 8.24 -4.80
N ASN A 10 10.31 8.73 -3.58
CA ASN A 10 11.56 8.86 -2.89
C ASN A 10 11.47 8.18 -1.52
N LYS A 11 12.29 7.15 -1.28
CA LYS A 11 12.29 6.41 0.00
C LYS A 11 12.57 7.30 1.22
N ASP A 12 13.29 8.41 1.02
CA ASP A 12 13.62 9.33 2.09
C ASP A 12 12.49 10.34 2.40
N ASP A 13 11.45 10.40 1.53
CA ASP A 13 10.29 11.30 1.68
C ASP A 13 8.94 10.57 1.65
N ALA A 14 8.92 9.24 1.68
CA ALA A 14 7.72 8.42 1.61
C ALA A 14 7.32 7.83 2.97
N ALA A 15 6.01 7.71 3.21
CA ALA A 15 5.40 6.95 4.29
C ALA A 15 4.31 6.02 3.73
N VAL A 16 4.05 4.91 4.40
CA VAL A 16 3.01 3.93 4.01
C VAL A 16 1.82 4.02 4.95
N LEU A 17 0.62 4.12 4.37
CA LEU A 17 -0.65 4.10 5.09
C LEU A 17 -1.42 2.84 4.73
N LEU A 18 -1.61 1.94 5.69
CA LEU A 18 -2.40 0.72 5.55
C LEU A 18 -3.76 0.93 6.22
N VAL A 19 -4.78 1.15 5.40
CA VAL A 19 -6.10 1.63 5.83
C VAL A 19 -7.11 0.50 5.78
N ASP A 20 -7.65 0.14 6.93
CA ASP A 20 -8.80 -0.76 7.07
C ASP A 20 -8.62 -2.16 6.44
N HIS A 21 -7.39 -2.69 6.44
CA HIS A 21 -7.15 -4.10 6.09
C HIS A 21 -7.68 -5.02 7.21
N GLN A 22 -8.99 -4.99 7.43
CA GLN A 22 -9.70 -5.70 8.47
C GLN A 22 -10.30 -7.01 7.97
N ALA A 23 -10.34 -8.03 8.83
CA ALA A 23 -10.76 -9.38 8.45
C ALA A 23 -12.16 -9.43 7.82
N GLY A 24 -13.12 -8.67 8.35
CA GLY A 24 -14.47 -8.58 7.79
C GLY A 24 -14.49 -7.87 6.43
N LEU A 25 -13.75 -6.78 6.29
CA LEU A 25 -13.70 -6.01 5.04
C LEU A 25 -12.99 -6.78 3.91
N LEU A 26 -11.93 -7.54 4.22
CA LEU A 26 -11.28 -8.39 3.23
C LEU A 26 -12.25 -9.41 2.61
N SER A 27 -13.23 -9.87 3.39
CA SER A 27 -14.24 -10.81 2.90
C SER A 27 -15.19 -10.21 1.86
N LEU A 28 -15.21 -8.89 1.69
CA LEU A 28 -16.03 -8.17 0.69
C LEU A 28 -15.33 -7.99 -0.65
N VAL A 29 -14.01 -8.17 -0.71
CA VAL A 29 -13.22 -7.98 -1.94
C VAL A 29 -13.56 -9.05 -2.97
N ARG A 30 -13.89 -8.60 -4.20
CA ARG A 30 -14.28 -9.46 -5.32
C ARG A 30 -13.64 -9.02 -6.64
N ASP A 31 -12.92 -7.92 -6.66
CA ASP A 31 -12.23 -7.41 -7.85
C ASP A 31 -10.80 -7.95 -7.98
N ILE A 32 -10.28 -8.59 -6.93
CA ILE A 32 -8.97 -9.26 -6.91
C ILE A 32 -9.18 -10.66 -6.31
N GLU A 33 -8.43 -11.64 -6.80
CA GLU A 33 -8.44 -12.99 -6.25
C GLU A 33 -7.94 -12.97 -4.78
N PRO A 34 -8.60 -13.65 -3.82
CA PRO A 34 -8.33 -13.48 -2.39
C PRO A 34 -6.88 -13.75 -1.96
N ASP A 35 -6.26 -14.83 -2.47
CA ASP A 35 -4.88 -15.17 -2.08
C ASP A 35 -3.89 -14.19 -2.70
N ALA A 36 -4.12 -13.76 -3.94
CA ALA A 36 -3.32 -12.72 -4.59
C ALA A 36 -3.47 -11.38 -3.86
N PHE A 37 -4.68 -11.01 -3.47
CA PHE A 37 -4.93 -9.78 -2.71
C PHE A 37 -4.19 -9.78 -1.37
N LYS A 38 -4.34 -10.85 -0.59
CA LYS A 38 -3.63 -10.98 0.68
C LYS A 38 -2.11 -10.95 0.51
N ASN A 39 -1.59 -11.65 -0.49
CA ASN A 39 -0.16 -11.62 -0.83
C ASN A 39 0.31 -10.20 -1.15
N ASN A 40 -0.44 -9.43 -1.93
CA ASN A 40 -0.05 -8.09 -2.32
C ASN A 40 -0.06 -7.10 -1.14
N ILE A 41 -1.00 -7.25 -0.20
CA ILE A 41 -1.00 -6.49 1.05
C ILE A 41 0.28 -6.78 1.84
N LEU A 42 0.65 -8.04 1.99
CA LEU A 42 1.86 -8.45 2.70
C LEU A 42 3.13 -8.04 1.94
N ALA A 43 3.11 -8.07 0.61
CA ALA A 43 4.20 -7.58 -0.23
C ALA A 43 4.46 -6.08 -0.01
N LEU A 44 3.40 -5.26 0.07
CA LEU A 44 3.51 -3.85 0.39
C LEU A 44 4.04 -3.63 1.81
N ALA A 45 3.62 -4.46 2.77
CA ALA A 45 4.12 -4.40 4.14
C ALA A 45 5.61 -4.77 4.23
N ASP A 46 6.03 -5.85 3.58
CA ASP A 46 7.43 -6.27 3.52
C ASP A 46 8.31 -5.24 2.77
N LEU A 47 7.78 -4.63 1.71
CA LEU A 47 8.41 -3.51 1.02
C LEU A 47 8.63 -2.32 1.96
N ALA A 48 7.64 -1.96 2.76
CA ALA A 48 7.77 -0.86 3.72
C ALA A 48 8.88 -1.14 4.75
N LYS A 49 9.00 -2.39 5.20
CA LYS A 49 10.12 -2.82 6.07
C LYS A 49 11.47 -2.80 5.34
N PHE A 50 11.52 -3.32 4.13
CA PHE A 50 12.74 -3.37 3.32
C PHE A 50 13.35 -1.99 3.11
N PHE A 51 12.51 -0.98 2.83
CA PHE A 51 12.96 0.41 2.68
C PHE A 51 12.95 1.22 3.97
N ASN A 52 12.59 0.61 5.11
CA ASN A 52 12.46 1.28 6.41
C ASN A 52 11.56 2.52 6.36
N LEU A 53 10.42 2.40 5.67
CA LEU A 53 9.46 3.49 5.54
C LEU A 53 8.62 3.65 6.82
N PRO A 54 8.41 4.86 7.31
CA PRO A 54 7.38 5.11 8.33
C PRO A 54 6.05 4.51 7.87
N THR A 55 5.46 3.66 8.71
CA THR A 55 4.21 2.96 8.37
C THR A 55 3.17 3.25 9.44
N ILE A 56 1.95 3.58 9.02
CA ILE A 56 0.81 3.84 9.89
C ILE A 56 -0.29 2.84 9.55
N LEU A 57 -0.80 2.20 10.60
CA LEU A 57 -1.92 1.27 10.53
C LEU A 57 -3.17 1.94 11.07
N THR A 58 -4.30 1.80 10.40
CA THR A 58 -5.57 2.26 10.94
C THR A 58 -6.70 1.29 10.60
N THR A 59 -7.70 1.24 11.47
CA THR A 59 -8.92 0.46 11.34
C THR A 59 -10.14 1.31 11.65
N SER A 60 -11.31 0.89 11.18
CA SER A 60 -12.59 1.53 11.44
C SER A 60 -13.52 0.56 12.12
N PHE A 61 -14.06 0.94 13.30
CA PHE A 61 -15.12 0.23 14.02
C PHE A 61 -14.86 -1.27 14.16
N GLU A 62 -13.75 -1.66 14.77
CA GLU A 62 -13.33 -3.06 14.95
C GLU A 62 -14.35 -3.93 15.70
N GLN A 63 -15.16 -3.31 16.55
CA GLN A 63 -16.20 -3.99 17.33
C GLN A 63 -17.42 -4.37 16.49
N GLY A 64 -17.51 -3.83 15.28
CA GLY A 64 -18.57 -4.10 14.31
C GLY A 64 -18.19 -5.18 13.29
N PRO A 65 -18.95 -5.28 12.20
CA PRO A 65 -18.74 -6.30 11.16
C PRO A 65 -17.39 -6.17 10.41
N ASN A 66 -16.73 -5.02 10.50
CA ASN A 66 -15.41 -4.82 9.88
C ASN A 66 -14.36 -5.74 10.50
N GLY A 67 -14.50 -6.06 11.80
CA GLY A 67 -13.59 -6.93 12.52
C GLY A 67 -12.21 -6.31 12.79
N PRO A 68 -11.27 -7.09 13.32
CA PRO A 68 -9.93 -6.63 13.65
C PRO A 68 -9.04 -6.48 12.40
N LEU A 69 -7.95 -5.73 12.56
CA LEU A 69 -6.84 -5.70 11.61
C LEU A 69 -6.31 -7.12 11.34
N VAL A 70 -5.92 -7.39 10.11
CA VAL A 70 -5.24 -8.64 9.72
C VAL A 70 -4.02 -8.85 10.64
N PRO A 71 -3.95 -10.00 11.33
CA PRO A 71 -2.94 -10.22 12.38
C PRO A 71 -1.51 -10.19 11.86
N GLU A 72 -1.28 -10.59 10.61
CA GLU A 72 0.04 -10.56 9.99
C GLU A 72 0.58 -9.12 9.86
N LEU A 73 -0.27 -8.14 9.54
CA LEU A 73 0.13 -6.73 9.49
C LEU A 73 0.53 -6.21 10.87
N LYS A 74 -0.25 -6.58 11.91
CA LYS A 74 0.07 -6.20 13.28
C LYS A 74 1.39 -6.82 13.76
N ALA A 75 1.66 -8.06 13.34
CA ALA A 75 2.91 -8.76 13.67
C ALA A 75 4.13 -8.15 12.94
N LEU A 76 3.96 -7.69 11.70
CA LEU A 76 5.01 -7.04 10.94
C LEU A 76 5.40 -5.65 11.49
N PHE A 77 4.44 -4.95 12.10
CA PHE A 77 4.61 -3.58 12.60
C PHE A 77 4.18 -3.45 14.07
N PRO A 78 4.84 -4.14 15.01
CA PRO A 78 4.43 -4.13 16.42
C PRO A 78 4.55 -2.74 17.08
N ASP A 79 5.47 -1.91 16.61
CA ASP A 79 5.79 -0.59 17.18
C ASP A 79 5.26 0.58 16.33
N ALA A 80 4.60 0.30 15.19
CA ALA A 80 4.04 1.34 14.33
C ALA A 80 2.82 2.00 14.97
N PRO A 81 2.57 3.28 14.71
CA PRO A 81 1.31 3.93 15.07
C PRO A 81 0.13 3.12 14.56
N TYR A 82 -0.74 2.73 15.48
CA TYR A 82 -1.96 1.99 15.19
C TYR A 82 -3.16 2.75 15.73
N ILE A 83 -4.00 3.25 14.85
CA ILE A 83 -5.16 4.06 15.18
C ILE A 83 -6.44 3.28 14.90
N ALA A 84 -7.05 2.71 15.97
CA ALA A 84 -8.37 2.10 15.91
C ALA A 84 -9.45 3.19 16.01
N ARG A 85 -9.96 3.63 14.87
CA ARG A 85 -10.97 4.69 14.81
C ARG A 85 -12.33 4.18 15.30
N PRO A 86 -13.06 4.93 16.14
CA PRO A 86 -14.35 4.48 16.68
C PRO A 86 -15.46 4.38 15.62
N GLY A 87 -15.33 5.07 14.47
CA GLY A 87 -16.36 5.02 13.44
C GLY A 87 -16.22 5.99 12.28
N GLN A 88 -15.18 6.86 12.29
CA GLN A 88 -14.96 7.76 11.14
C GLN A 88 -14.73 6.92 9.88
N ILE A 89 -15.54 7.18 8.86
CA ILE A 89 -15.45 6.50 7.57
C ILE A 89 -14.20 6.95 6.82
N ASN A 90 -14.02 8.27 6.69
CA ASN A 90 -12.76 8.82 6.21
C ASN A 90 -11.72 8.78 7.34
N ALA A 91 -10.58 8.14 7.13
CA ALA A 91 -9.50 8.13 8.12
C ALA A 91 -8.97 9.54 8.40
N TRP A 92 -9.07 10.46 7.45
CA TRP A 92 -8.65 11.85 7.61
C TRP A 92 -9.54 12.67 8.55
N ASP A 93 -10.79 12.22 8.84
CA ASP A 93 -11.67 12.83 9.84
C ASP A 93 -11.26 12.48 11.29
N ASN A 94 -10.23 11.65 11.48
CA ASN A 94 -9.68 11.29 12.77
C ASN A 94 -8.41 12.07 13.05
N GLU A 95 -8.42 12.94 14.07
CA GLU A 95 -7.31 13.81 14.41
C GLU A 95 -6.02 13.06 14.78
N ASP A 96 -6.13 11.91 15.47
CA ASP A 96 -4.96 11.11 15.86
C ASP A 96 -4.30 10.46 14.63
N PHE A 97 -5.10 10.03 13.66
CA PHE A 97 -4.58 9.51 12.40
C PHE A 97 -3.82 10.60 11.63
N VAL A 98 -4.43 11.76 11.42
CA VAL A 98 -3.79 12.89 10.72
C VAL A 98 -2.52 13.34 11.44
N LYS A 99 -2.57 13.40 12.78
CA LYS A 99 -1.39 13.73 13.59
C LYS A 99 -0.26 12.72 13.41
N ALA A 100 -0.58 11.41 13.38
CA ALA A 100 0.41 10.36 13.14
C ALA A 100 1.03 10.48 11.73
N VAL A 101 0.23 10.75 10.69
CA VAL A 101 0.71 10.98 9.33
C VAL A 101 1.67 12.17 9.30
N LYS A 102 1.25 13.33 9.82
CA LYS A 102 2.07 14.55 9.84
C LYS A 102 3.34 14.39 10.67
N ALA A 103 3.31 13.61 11.74
CA ALA A 103 4.48 13.33 12.58
C ALA A 103 5.59 12.55 11.84
N THR A 104 5.29 11.87 10.73
CA THR A 104 6.32 11.25 9.89
C THR A 104 7.24 12.26 9.22
N GLY A 105 6.79 13.49 9.04
CA GLY A 105 7.50 14.55 8.30
C GLY A 105 7.64 14.27 6.80
N LYS A 106 6.94 13.25 6.27
CA LYS A 106 7.01 12.85 4.86
C LYS A 106 5.94 13.56 4.03
N LYS A 107 6.25 13.80 2.76
CA LYS A 107 5.32 14.44 1.82
C LYS A 107 4.69 13.46 0.84
N GLN A 108 5.31 12.32 0.62
CA GLN A 108 4.81 11.28 -0.27
C GLN A 108 4.10 10.20 0.55
N LEU A 109 2.83 9.96 0.25
CA LEU A 109 2.01 8.98 0.94
C LEU A 109 1.68 7.81 0.01
N ILE A 110 2.14 6.63 0.35
CA ILE A 110 1.82 5.36 -0.32
C ILE A 110 0.63 4.77 0.43
N ILE A 111 -0.55 4.73 -0.22
CA ILE A 111 -1.81 4.38 0.43
C ILE A 111 -2.37 3.09 -0.17
N ALA A 112 -2.78 2.17 0.69
CA ALA A 112 -3.54 0.98 0.33
C ALA A 112 -4.61 0.69 1.39
N GLY A 113 -5.70 0.01 1.00
CA GLY A 113 -6.78 -0.28 1.96
C GLY A 113 -8.01 -0.96 1.37
N VAL A 114 -9.03 -1.14 2.21
CA VAL A 114 -10.33 -1.75 1.90
C VAL A 114 -11.45 -0.94 2.55
N VAL A 115 -12.42 -0.47 1.78
CA VAL A 115 -12.66 -0.65 0.33
C VAL A 115 -12.09 0.52 -0.45
N THR A 116 -11.73 0.26 -1.72
CA THR A 116 -11.01 1.22 -2.57
C THR A 116 -11.72 2.56 -2.71
N GLU A 117 -13.04 2.59 -2.97
CA GLU A 117 -13.82 3.80 -3.24
C GLU A 117 -14.13 4.66 -2.00
N VAL A 118 -13.86 4.12 -0.79
CA VAL A 118 -14.15 4.79 0.50
C VAL A 118 -12.87 4.93 1.31
N CYS A 119 -12.40 3.84 1.89
CA CYS A 119 -11.30 3.86 2.87
C CYS A 119 -9.94 4.20 2.23
N VAL A 120 -9.80 4.04 0.91
CA VAL A 120 -8.63 4.50 0.16
C VAL A 120 -8.88 5.86 -0.48
N ALA A 121 -9.98 6.01 -1.21
CA ALA A 121 -10.25 7.22 -1.98
C ALA A 121 -10.42 8.46 -1.10
N PHE A 122 -11.12 8.36 0.03
CA PHE A 122 -11.39 9.54 0.87
C PHE A 122 -10.11 10.10 1.50
N PRO A 123 -9.28 9.30 2.21
CA PRO A 123 -8.03 9.84 2.74
C PRO A 123 -7.03 10.23 1.64
N ALA A 124 -7.04 9.57 0.47
CA ALA A 124 -6.22 9.98 -0.67
C ALA A 124 -6.60 11.37 -1.16
N LEU A 125 -7.90 11.65 -1.32
CA LEU A 125 -8.39 12.97 -1.74
C LEU A 125 -8.13 14.04 -0.68
N SER A 126 -8.33 13.73 0.60
CA SER A 126 -8.05 14.65 1.70
C SER A 126 -6.56 14.97 1.82
N ALA A 127 -5.69 13.99 1.61
CA ALA A 127 -4.24 14.20 1.60
C ALA A 127 -3.81 15.09 0.42
N LEU A 128 -4.38 14.89 -0.77
CA LEU A 128 -4.13 15.76 -1.93
C LEU A 128 -4.56 17.20 -1.67
N GLU A 129 -5.70 17.43 -0.99
CA GLU A 129 -6.16 18.76 -0.60
C GLU A 129 -5.18 19.47 0.36
N GLU A 130 -4.48 18.69 1.20
CA GLU A 130 -3.41 19.18 2.08
C GLU A 130 -2.02 19.17 1.42
N GLU A 131 -1.95 19.13 0.11
CA GLU A 131 -0.71 19.21 -0.70
C GLU A 131 0.28 18.05 -0.50
N PHE A 132 -0.18 16.89 0.00
CA PHE A 132 0.62 15.66 -0.06
C PHE A 132 0.66 15.12 -1.49
N GLU A 133 1.75 14.45 -1.82
CA GLU A 133 1.86 13.65 -3.05
C GLU A 133 1.37 12.23 -2.76
N VAL A 134 0.31 11.81 -3.44
CA VAL A 134 -0.38 10.56 -3.13
C VAL A 134 -0.15 9.50 -4.19
N PHE A 135 0.27 8.31 -3.74
CA PHE A 135 0.51 7.12 -4.53
C PHE A 135 -0.39 5.99 -4.00
N VAL A 136 -1.37 5.59 -4.79
CA VAL A 136 -2.32 4.54 -4.41
C VAL A 136 -1.87 3.20 -4.97
N VAL A 137 -1.73 2.21 -4.07
CA VAL A 137 -1.32 0.84 -4.46
C VAL A 137 -2.55 0.03 -4.80
N THR A 138 -2.85 -0.07 -6.09
CA THR A 138 -4.10 -0.59 -6.62
C THR A 138 -4.29 -2.09 -6.41
N ASP A 139 -3.22 -2.86 -6.42
CA ASP A 139 -3.25 -4.30 -6.21
C ASP A 139 -3.19 -4.73 -4.73
N ALA A 140 -2.95 -3.78 -3.82
CA ALA A 140 -3.11 -3.93 -2.36
C ALA A 140 -4.34 -3.18 -1.82
N SER A 141 -5.20 -2.68 -2.72
CA SER A 141 -6.49 -2.04 -2.44
C SER A 141 -7.59 -2.81 -3.15
N GLY A 142 -8.65 -3.18 -2.44
CA GLY A 142 -9.69 -4.04 -3.00
C GLY A 142 -11.10 -3.55 -2.72
N THR A 143 -12.08 -3.99 -3.54
CA THR A 143 -13.49 -3.64 -3.41
C THR A 143 -14.44 -4.70 -3.96
N PHE A 144 -15.72 -4.38 -4.06
CA PHE A 144 -16.82 -5.29 -4.39
C PHE A 144 -16.80 -5.83 -5.83
N ASN A 145 -16.34 -5.04 -6.79
CA ASN A 145 -16.31 -5.39 -8.22
C ASN A 145 -15.45 -4.40 -9.03
N ALA A 146 -15.17 -4.78 -10.27
CA ALA A 146 -14.35 -3.98 -11.18
C ALA A 146 -14.95 -2.60 -11.49
N MET A 147 -16.28 -2.49 -11.65
CA MET A 147 -16.92 -1.19 -11.95
C MET A 147 -16.72 -0.17 -10.82
N THR A 148 -16.86 -0.62 -9.57
CA THR A 148 -16.64 0.21 -8.37
C THR A 148 -15.18 0.62 -8.26
N ARG A 149 -14.27 -0.33 -8.47
CA ARG A 149 -12.82 -0.08 -8.50
C ARG A 149 -12.46 0.97 -9.55
N ASP A 150 -12.93 0.79 -10.78
CA ASP A 150 -12.57 1.66 -11.90
C ASP A 150 -13.07 3.09 -11.67
N ALA A 151 -14.31 3.25 -11.14
CA ALA A 151 -14.84 4.56 -10.77
C ALA A 151 -14.01 5.25 -9.67
N ALA A 152 -13.52 4.49 -8.69
CA ALA A 152 -12.66 5.01 -7.62
C ALA A 152 -11.28 5.40 -8.15
N HIS A 153 -10.69 4.59 -9.01
CA HIS A 153 -9.41 4.87 -9.67
C HIS A 153 -9.48 6.13 -10.52
N ASP A 154 -10.53 6.26 -11.33
CA ASP A 154 -10.73 7.46 -12.16
C ASP A 154 -10.85 8.71 -11.29
N ARG A 155 -11.63 8.65 -10.21
CA ARG A 155 -11.79 9.77 -9.28
C ARG A 155 -10.47 10.20 -8.65
N MET A 156 -9.69 9.25 -8.13
CA MET A 156 -8.40 9.54 -7.49
C MET A 156 -7.37 10.06 -8.49
N SER A 157 -7.29 9.43 -9.67
CA SER A 157 -6.37 9.81 -10.73
C SER A 157 -6.67 11.21 -11.28
N GLN A 158 -7.95 11.56 -11.49
CA GLN A 158 -8.38 12.91 -11.90
C GLN A 158 -8.04 13.98 -10.86
N ALA A 159 -8.03 13.62 -9.58
CA ALA A 159 -7.63 14.51 -8.49
C ALA A 159 -6.11 14.67 -8.36
N GLY A 160 -5.31 13.84 -9.05
CA GLY A 160 -3.86 13.92 -9.06
C GLY A 160 -3.13 12.81 -8.30
N ALA A 161 -3.84 11.81 -7.75
CA ALA A 161 -3.20 10.63 -7.20
C ALA A 161 -2.54 9.79 -8.30
N GLN A 162 -1.38 9.24 -8.01
CA GLN A 162 -0.69 8.31 -8.90
C GLN A 162 -1.07 6.87 -8.54
N LEU A 163 -1.59 6.12 -9.51
CA LEU A 163 -1.98 4.73 -9.33
C LEU A 163 -0.82 3.81 -9.68
N MET A 164 -0.45 2.92 -8.77
CA MET A 164 0.68 2.01 -8.93
C MET A 164 0.32 0.61 -8.42
N THR A 165 1.12 -0.38 -8.79
CA THR A 165 1.15 -1.68 -8.12
C THR A 165 2.26 -1.70 -7.09
N TRP A 166 2.20 -2.62 -6.11
CA TRP A 166 3.26 -2.73 -5.10
C TRP A 166 4.64 -2.97 -5.73
N PHE A 167 4.71 -3.75 -6.82
CA PHE A 167 5.97 -3.99 -7.53
C PHE A 167 6.49 -2.73 -8.23
N GLY A 168 5.60 -1.93 -8.81
CA GLY A 168 5.95 -0.62 -9.36
C GLY A 168 6.54 0.32 -8.30
N VAL A 169 5.90 0.36 -7.11
CA VAL A 169 6.41 1.11 -5.94
C VAL A 169 7.81 0.61 -5.54
N ALA A 170 8.00 -0.72 -5.44
CA ALA A 170 9.29 -1.30 -5.08
C ALA A 170 10.40 -0.88 -6.05
N CYS A 171 10.16 -0.99 -7.36
CA CYS A 171 11.12 -0.62 -8.38
C CYS A 171 11.41 0.88 -8.39
N GLU A 172 10.40 1.71 -8.16
CA GLU A 172 10.58 3.16 -8.15
C GLU A 172 11.35 3.65 -6.93
N LEU A 173 11.15 3.05 -5.77
CA LEU A 173 11.94 3.33 -4.55
C LEU A 173 13.37 2.79 -4.65
N HIS A 174 13.55 1.62 -5.24
CA HIS A 174 14.85 0.95 -5.33
C HIS A 174 15.79 1.61 -6.32
N ARG A 175 15.27 2.11 -7.43
CA ARG A 175 16.00 2.87 -8.49
C ARG A 175 16.96 2.04 -9.34
N ASP A 176 17.80 1.24 -8.73
CA ASP A 176 18.88 0.50 -9.39
C ASP A 176 19.07 -0.85 -8.70
N TRP A 177 19.06 -1.93 -9.45
CA TRP A 177 19.26 -3.28 -8.93
C TRP A 177 20.54 -3.43 -8.11
N ARG A 178 21.59 -2.71 -8.49
CA ARG A 178 22.90 -2.76 -7.84
C ARG A 178 22.90 -2.19 -6.42
N ASN A 179 21.88 -1.46 -6.01
CA ASN A 179 21.76 -0.92 -4.65
C ASN A 179 21.65 -2.01 -3.60
N ASP A 180 20.85 -3.06 -3.87
CA ASP A 180 20.75 -4.28 -3.06
C ASP A 180 20.09 -5.38 -3.92
N ILE A 181 20.91 -6.12 -4.65
CA ILE A 181 20.47 -7.17 -5.57
C ILE A 181 19.79 -8.30 -4.81
N GLU A 182 20.39 -8.73 -3.69
CA GLU A 182 19.89 -9.89 -2.92
C GLU A 182 18.61 -9.54 -2.19
N GLY A 183 18.53 -8.38 -1.56
CA GLY A 183 17.35 -7.95 -0.83
C GLY A 183 16.14 -7.74 -1.74
N LEU A 184 16.32 -7.05 -2.89
CA LEU A 184 15.24 -6.87 -3.84
C LEU A 184 14.81 -8.20 -4.50
N ALA A 185 15.76 -9.06 -4.85
CA ALA A 185 15.47 -10.38 -5.40
C ALA A 185 14.70 -11.26 -4.39
N ALA A 186 15.05 -11.18 -3.11
CA ALA A 186 14.32 -11.88 -2.05
C ALA A 186 12.88 -11.36 -1.91
N LEU A 187 12.69 -10.03 -1.83
CA LEU A 187 11.38 -9.40 -1.77
C LEU A 187 10.50 -9.85 -2.97
N CYS A 188 11.03 -9.77 -4.19
CA CYS A 188 10.32 -10.18 -5.38
C CYS A 188 9.99 -11.69 -5.38
N SER A 189 10.95 -12.54 -5.02
CA SER A 189 10.76 -13.99 -5.00
C SER A 189 9.76 -14.47 -3.95
N ASN A 190 9.63 -13.73 -2.84
CA ASN A 190 8.68 -14.07 -1.78
C ASN A 190 7.23 -13.82 -2.22
N HIS A 191 7.00 -12.80 -3.05
CA HIS A 191 5.65 -12.33 -3.38
C HIS A 191 5.25 -12.51 -4.85
N ILE A 192 6.19 -12.80 -5.75
CA ILE A 192 5.90 -13.06 -7.17
C ILE A 192 6.39 -14.48 -7.51
N PRO A 193 5.46 -15.47 -7.66
CA PRO A 193 5.83 -16.86 -8.00
C PRO A 193 6.68 -16.96 -9.26
N ASP A 194 6.36 -16.19 -10.30
CA ASP A 194 7.11 -16.19 -11.57
C ASP A 194 8.54 -15.64 -11.38
N TYR A 195 8.70 -14.65 -10.50
CA TYR A 195 10.02 -14.14 -10.18
C TYR A 195 10.86 -15.16 -9.40
N ARG A 196 10.26 -15.91 -8.50
CA ARG A 196 10.89 -17.04 -7.82
C ARG A 196 11.38 -18.10 -8.81
N ASN A 197 10.55 -18.44 -9.80
CA ASN A 197 10.93 -19.38 -10.86
C ASN A 197 12.10 -18.85 -11.71
N LEU A 198 12.08 -17.55 -12.04
CA LEU A 198 13.19 -16.87 -12.73
C LEU A 198 14.50 -17.02 -11.93
N MET A 199 14.47 -16.71 -10.63
CA MET A 199 15.64 -16.81 -9.77
C MET A 199 16.15 -18.25 -9.59
N THR A 200 15.23 -19.21 -9.50
CA THR A 200 15.58 -20.64 -9.44
C THR A 200 16.35 -21.06 -10.70
N SER A 201 15.86 -20.69 -11.88
CA SER A 201 16.51 -20.98 -13.16
C SER A 201 17.88 -20.30 -13.29
N TYR A 202 17.96 -19.03 -12.88
CA TYR A 202 19.22 -18.28 -12.88
C TYR A 202 20.28 -18.92 -11.97
N ASN A 203 19.91 -19.31 -10.76
CA ASN A 203 20.81 -19.93 -9.79
C ASN A 203 21.29 -21.32 -10.28
N ALA A 204 20.39 -22.14 -10.85
CA ALA A 204 20.76 -23.42 -11.42
C ALA A 204 21.77 -23.29 -12.57
N PHE A 205 21.58 -22.31 -13.46
CA PHE A 205 22.52 -22.02 -14.54
C PHE A 205 23.90 -21.57 -14.02
N ASN A 206 23.93 -20.76 -12.98
CA ASN A 206 25.21 -20.29 -12.42
C ASN A 206 25.95 -21.38 -11.61
N ALA A 207 25.22 -22.29 -10.95
CA ALA A 207 25.82 -23.42 -10.24
C ALA A 207 26.45 -24.45 -11.18
N SER A 208 26.14 -24.42 -12.48
CA SER A 208 26.68 -25.32 -13.51
C SER A 208 27.90 -24.76 -14.23
N LYS A 209 28.35 -23.56 -13.88
CA LYS A 209 29.61 -22.92 -14.38
C LYS A 209 30.76 -23.17 -13.44
#